data_3c9b8d28cf3b1ab30bbee320d5602b6a
#
_entry.id   3c9b8d28cf3b1ab30bbee320d5602b6a
#
_cell.length_a   1.000
_cell.length_b   1.000
_cell.length_c   1.000
_cell.angle_alpha   90.00
_cell.angle_beta   90.00
_cell.angle_gamma   90.00
#
_symmetry.space_group_name_H-M   'P 1'
#
loop_
_entity.id
_entity.type
_entity.pdbx_description
1 polymer ?
#
loop_
_entity_poly.entity_id
_entity_poly.type
_entity_poly.pdbx_seq_one_letter_code
_entity_poly.pdbx_strand_id
1 'polypeptide(L)'
;MRSTRPLAWAVNERAQKKTPLYDEHVKRGAKMVPFAGWLMPVQYTGIVEEHQAVRNSVGIFDISHMGQFVISGSGAATWLNTMLTNSIEKLDVGQGQYTFLLNDAAGIIDDLIVYRIGHTKFLLVVNAACVEEDFAWLDRHRSENVNLGDRSAHFGGVAIQGPRVAELFVNLPARNHIVDVEMEGMSVSIARTGYTGEDGIEVFFSAKDAVNFWNTVLEKGKDLGIKPCGLGARDTLRLEMCYPLNGSDLSPKRNPIEAGLGFFVDLTKPNFIGRDILLKTKENGPREKLVPFKMQGKGPPPRPHYSVFENGKRIGEVTSGTQSPSLNWGVGMAYIKAPHAKIGNKIDIEIRGQKFPATIEKKPLYKKS
;
A
#
# COMPACT_ATOMS: atom_id res chain seq x y z
N MET A 1 19.96 22.08 -5.29
CA MET A 1 19.96 21.39 -3.99
C MET A 1 19.19 20.08 -4.20
N ARG A 2 19.84 18.92 -3.97
CA ARG A 2 19.24 17.61 -4.19
C ARG A 2 18.42 17.25 -2.95
N SER A 3 17.09 17.41 -3.00
CA SER A 3 16.20 16.84 -2.00
C SER A 3 15.99 15.35 -2.36
N THR A 4 16.86 14.50 -1.84
CA THR A 4 16.59 13.07 -1.81
C THR A 4 15.73 12.82 -0.57
N ARG A 5 14.44 12.49 -0.76
CA ARG A 5 13.66 11.91 0.35
C ARG A 5 14.41 10.69 0.86
N PRO A 6 14.62 10.54 2.16
CA PRO A 6 15.19 9.31 2.70
C PRO A 6 14.20 8.17 2.42
N LEU A 7 14.74 7.00 2.07
CA LEU A 7 13.98 5.74 2.04
C LEU A 7 13.14 5.61 3.31
N ALA A 8 12.00 4.93 3.24
CA ALA A 8 11.11 4.70 4.39
C ALA A 8 11.81 4.13 5.64
N TRP A 9 13.04 3.62 5.49
CA TRP A 9 13.93 3.09 6.52
C TRP A 9 15.04 4.06 7.00
N ALA A 10 15.09 5.31 6.48
CA ALA A 10 16.11 6.26 6.91
C ALA A 10 15.77 6.81 8.30
N VAL A 11 16.68 6.66 9.23
CA VAL A 11 16.58 7.20 10.60
C VAL A 11 16.55 8.71 10.52
N ASN A 12 15.39 9.30 10.79
CA ASN A 12 15.27 10.73 11.06
C ASN A 12 15.41 10.91 12.58
N GLU A 13 16.22 11.84 13.05
CA GLU A 13 16.47 12.12 14.47
C GLU A 13 15.23 12.68 15.23
N ARG A 14 14.09 12.83 14.55
CA ARG A 14 12.81 13.17 15.19
C ARG A 14 12.36 12.00 16.09
N ALA A 15 11.81 12.32 17.24
CA ALA A 15 11.20 11.33 18.13
C ALA A 15 10.24 10.42 17.36
N GLN A 16 10.50 9.10 17.39
CA GLN A 16 9.69 8.11 16.69
C GLN A 16 8.31 8.01 17.35
N LYS A 17 7.25 8.08 16.55
CA LYS A 17 5.86 7.85 17.00
C LYS A 17 5.66 6.37 17.36
N LYS A 18 4.76 6.11 18.30
CA LYS A 18 4.37 4.76 18.72
C LYS A 18 2.89 4.56 18.40
N THR A 19 2.54 3.40 17.85
CA THR A 19 1.14 3.01 17.66
C THR A 19 0.50 2.64 19.00
N PRO A 20 -0.84 2.60 19.10
CA PRO A 20 -1.53 2.09 20.30
C PRO A 20 -1.16 0.65 20.67
N LEU A 21 -0.60 -0.12 19.71
CA LEU A 21 -0.19 -1.52 19.89
C LEU A 21 1.30 -1.70 20.19
N TYR A 22 2.09 -0.60 20.29
CA TYR A 22 3.53 -0.67 20.45
C TYR A 22 3.97 -1.57 21.62
N ASP A 23 3.37 -1.41 22.80
CA ASP A 23 3.76 -2.18 23.98
C ASP A 23 3.38 -3.66 23.84
N GLU A 24 2.28 -3.99 23.15
CA GLU A 24 1.89 -5.37 22.83
C GLU A 24 2.89 -6.01 21.85
N HIS A 25 3.43 -5.25 20.90
CA HIS A 25 4.49 -5.76 20.02
C HIS A 25 5.75 -6.09 20.79
N VAL A 26 6.21 -5.17 21.66
CA VAL A 26 7.39 -5.39 22.52
C VAL A 26 7.18 -6.60 23.44
N LYS A 27 6.04 -6.68 24.11
CA LYS A 27 5.68 -7.81 25.00
C LYS A 27 5.70 -9.16 24.27
N ARG A 28 5.37 -9.19 22.99
CA ARG A 28 5.40 -10.39 22.14
C ARG A 28 6.77 -10.66 21.50
N GLY A 29 7.80 -9.90 21.88
CA GLY A 29 9.16 -10.08 21.38
C GLY A 29 9.39 -9.63 19.94
N ALA A 30 8.55 -8.73 19.43
CA ALA A 30 8.72 -8.20 18.07
C ALA A 30 10.03 -7.42 17.95
N LYS A 31 10.73 -7.61 16.83
CA LYS A 31 11.85 -6.76 16.43
C LYS A 31 11.33 -5.45 15.89
N MET A 32 11.46 -4.38 16.68
CA MET A 32 11.00 -3.04 16.31
C MET A 32 12.02 -2.30 15.45
N VAL A 33 11.53 -1.57 14.43
CA VAL A 33 12.36 -0.76 13.52
C VAL A 33 11.69 0.57 13.22
N PRO A 34 12.46 1.63 12.91
CA PRO A 34 11.92 2.86 12.37
C PRO A 34 11.29 2.62 10.97
N PHE A 35 10.06 3.09 10.77
CA PHE A 35 9.36 3.05 9.50
C PHE A 35 8.41 4.26 9.39
N ALA A 36 8.57 5.09 8.37
CA ALA A 36 7.70 6.26 8.11
C ALA A 36 7.48 7.16 9.34
N GLY A 37 8.51 7.34 10.19
CA GLY A 37 8.43 8.13 11.42
C GLY A 37 7.82 7.40 12.62
N TRP A 38 7.52 6.11 12.51
CA TRP A 38 6.96 5.27 13.54
C TRP A 38 7.93 4.16 13.96
N LEU A 39 7.78 3.63 15.19
CA LEU A 39 8.41 2.38 15.61
C LEU A 39 7.43 1.23 15.31
N MET A 40 7.78 0.38 14.34
CA MET A 40 6.93 -0.70 13.85
C MET A 40 7.61 -2.06 13.96
N PRO A 41 6.85 -3.15 14.16
CA PRO A 41 7.40 -4.49 14.15
C PRO A 41 7.83 -4.88 12.72
N VAL A 42 9.10 -5.25 12.53
CA VAL A 42 9.55 -5.82 11.26
C VAL A 42 9.24 -7.31 11.17
N GLN A 43 9.30 -8.01 12.30
CA GLN A 43 8.97 -9.42 12.47
C GLN A 43 8.79 -9.77 13.95
N TYR A 44 8.11 -10.91 14.20
CA TYR A 44 8.00 -11.56 15.52
C TYR A 44 8.76 -12.88 15.51
N THR A 45 8.26 -13.90 14.82
CA THR A 45 8.89 -15.23 14.73
C THR A 45 9.86 -15.33 13.55
N GLY A 46 9.55 -14.64 12.44
CA GLY A 46 10.38 -14.61 11.25
C GLY A 46 9.58 -14.30 10.00
N ILE A 47 10.19 -13.54 9.08
CA ILE A 47 9.52 -13.05 7.87
C ILE A 47 8.89 -14.18 7.04
N VAL A 48 9.62 -15.29 6.86
CA VAL A 48 9.14 -16.43 6.05
C VAL A 48 7.96 -17.13 6.73
N GLU A 49 8.04 -17.36 8.03
CA GLU A 49 7.00 -18.02 8.80
C GLU A 49 5.71 -17.19 8.84
N GLU A 50 5.83 -15.89 9.06
CA GLU A 50 4.72 -14.94 9.06
C GLU A 50 4.08 -14.83 7.67
N HIS A 51 4.90 -14.76 6.63
CA HIS A 51 4.43 -14.78 5.24
C HIS A 51 3.61 -16.05 4.94
N GLN A 52 4.13 -17.22 5.34
CA GLN A 52 3.44 -18.50 5.12
C GLN A 52 2.14 -18.60 5.94
N ALA A 53 2.08 -18.01 7.13
CA ALA A 53 0.84 -17.94 7.90
C ALA A 53 -0.25 -17.20 7.14
N VAL A 54 0.09 -16.07 6.49
CA VAL A 54 -0.85 -15.31 5.66
C VAL A 54 -1.28 -16.10 4.42
N ARG A 55 -0.36 -16.81 3.76
CA ARG A 55 -0.68 -17.60 2.55
C ARG A 55 -1.56 -18.82 2.85
N ASN A 56 -1.37 -19.47 4.01
CA ASN A 56 -1.97 -20.77 4.31
C ASN A 56 -3.06 -20.72 5.38
N SER A 57 -3.13 -19.65 6.19
CA SER A 57 -4.07 -19.55 7.30
C SER A 57 -4.54 -18.11 7.51
N VAL A 58 -4.05 -17.41 8.54
CA VAL A 58 -4.39 -16.03 8.89
C VAL A 58 -3.16 -15.32 9.48
N GLY A 59 -2.90 -14.12 9.01
CA GLY A 59 -1.97 -13.18 9.65
C GLY A 59 -2.67 -11.90 10.06
N ILE A 60 -2.21 -11.29 11.16
CA ILE A 60 -2.68 -9.98 11.63
C ILE A 60 -1.52 -8.99 11.65
N PHE A 61 -1.74 -7.81 11.08
CA PHE A 61 -0.77 -6.72 10.97
C PHE A 61 -1.29 -5.47 11.67
N ASP A 62 -0.43 -4.77 12.39
CA ASP A 62 -0.72 -3.41 12.84
C ASP A 62 -0.60 -2.45 11.65
N ILE A 63 -1.67 -1.73 11.34
CA ILE A 63 -1.73 -0.67 10.35
C ILE A 63 -2.13 0.68 10.96
N SER A 64 -2.04 0.82 12.30
CA SER A 64 -2.43 2.03 13.03
C SER A 64 -1.58 3.26 12.67
N HIS A 65 -0.44 3.07 12.02
CA HIS A 65 0.41 4.14 11.52
C HIS A 65 -0.14 4.83 10.26
N MET A 66 -1.10 4.20 9.55
CA MET A 66 -1.74 4.79 8.38
C MET A 66 -2.59 6.01 8.77
N GLY A 67 -2.56 7.05 7.91
CA GLY A 67 -3.38 8.23 8.13
C GLY A 67 -4.85 7.98 7.83
N GLN A 68 -5.73 8.65 8.59
CA GLN A 68 -7.18 8.55 8.43
C GLN A 68 -7.79 9.94 8.41
N PHE A 69 -8.25 10.38 7.22
CA PHE A 69 -8.92 11.66 7.06
C PHE A 69 -10.42 11.45 6.89
N VAL A 70 -11.19 12.23 7.63
CA VAL A 70 -12.65 12.28 7.48
C VAL A 70 -13.01 13.57 6.75
N ILE A 71 -13.67 13.40 5.61
CA ILE A 71 -14.16 14.49 4.78
C ILE A 71 -15.68 14.49 4.83
N SER A 72 -16.29 15.67 5.01
CA SER A 72 -17.73 15.81 5.03
C SER A 72 -18.19 17.16 4.51
N GLY A 73 -19.47 17.28 4.17
CA GLY A 73 -20.08 18.48 3.66
C GLY A 73 -20.79 18.28 2.33
N SER A 74 -21.67 19.20 1.98
CA SER A 74 -22.47 19.12 0.73
C SER A 74 -21.62 19.11 -0.54
N GLY A 75 -20.44 19.73 -0.52
CA GLY A 75 -19.47 19.76 -1.63
C GLY A 75 -18.48 18.62 -1.62
N ALA A 76 -18.46 17.72 -0.61
CA ALA A 76 -17.40 16.74 -0.41
C ALA A 76 -17.19 15.79 -1.60
N ALA A 77 -18.26 15.23 -2.16
CA ALA A 77 -18.16 14.32 -3.31
C ALA A 77 -17.58 14.99 -4.55
N THR A 78 -18.11 16.16 -4.92
CA THR A 78 -17.67 16.92 -6.08
C THR A 78 -16.23 17.40 -5.93
N TRP A 79 -15.88 17.89 -4.74
CA TRP A 79 -14.51 18.32 -4.47
C TRP A 79 -13.52 17.14 -4.51
N LEU A 80 -13.81 16.01 -3.82
CA LEU A 80 -12.97 14.82 -3.89
C LEU A 80 -12.84 14.30 -5.32
N ASN A 81 -13.89 14.43 -6.13
CA ASN A 81 -13.85 14.04 -7.54
C ASN A 81 -12.87 14.90 -8.36
N THR A 82 -12.55 16.13 -7.93
CA THR A 82 -11.51 16.95 -8.55
C THR A 82 -10.11 16.70 -7.99
N MET A 83 -10.00 16.20 -6.77
CA MET A 83 -8.72 15.92 -6.10
C MET A 83 -8.15 14.55 -6.42
N LEU A 84 -9.00 13.55 -6.62
CA LEU A 84 -8.61 12.15 -6.78
C LEU A 84 -8.80 11.68 -8.21
N THR A 85 -7.98 10.73 -8.66
CA THR A 85 -7.99 10.28 -10.07
C THR A 85 -9.16 9.40 -10.44
N ASN A 86 -9.69 8.61 -9.50
CA ASN A 86 -10.82 7.73 -9.75
C ASN A 86 -12.15 8.46 -9.48
N SER A 87 -13.28 7.96 -10.01
CA SER A 87 -14.58 8.63 -9.89
C SER A 87 -15.21 8.40 -8.51
N ILE A 88 -15.34 9.47 -7.74
CA ILE A 88 -15.98 9.47 -6.42
C ILE A 88 -17.50 9.42 -6.54
N GLU A 89 -18.05 10.01 -7.60
CA GLU A 89 -19.50 10.07 -7.83
C GLU A 89 -20.13 8.70 -8.12
N LYS A 90 -19.31 7.75 -8.60
CA LYS A 90 -19.73 6.37 -8.87
C LYS A 90 -19.78 5.47 -7.63
N LEU A 91 -19.28 5.95 -6.46
CA LEU A 91 -19.30 5.16 -5.24
C LEU A 91 -20.67 5.23 -4.57
N ASP A 92 -21.23 4.09 -4.25
CA ASP A 92 -22.36 3.97 -3.33
C ASP A 92 -21.89 4.09 -1.87
N VAL A 93 -22.83 4.37 -0.96
CA VAL A 93 -22.53 4.36 0.48
C VAL A 93 -22.11 2.94 0.90
N GLY A 94 -21.03 2.85 1.64
CA GLY A 94 -20.38 1.59 2.02
C GLY A 94 -19.34 1.10 1.02
N GLN A 95 -19.19 1.71 -0.15
CA GLN A 95 -18.16 1.32 -1.13
C GLN A 95 -16.85 2.08 -0.91
N GLY A 96 -15.76 1.42 -1.28
CA GLY A 96 -14.41 1.99 -1.31
C GLY A 96 -13.71 1.72 -2.63
N GLN A 97 -12.72 2.55 -2.96
CA GLN A 97 -11.88 2.36 -4.13
C GLN A 97 -10.47 2.87 -3.92
N TYR A 98 -9.54 2.23 -4.60
CA TYR A 98 -8.15 2.68 -4.71
C TYR A 98 -8.06 3.83 -5.72
N THR A 99 -7.28 4.85 -5.40
CA THR A 99 -7.15 6.06 -6.20
C THR A 99 -5.81 6.75 -5.91
N PHE A 100 -5.48 7.80 -6.66
CA PHE A 100 -4.26 8.60 -6.48
C PHE A 100 -4.59 10.05 -6.17
N LEU A 101 -3.77 10.64 -5.31
CA LEU A 101 -3.62 12.07 -5.14
C LEU A 101 -2.41 12.52 -5.95
N LEU A 102 -2.61 13.46 -6.88
CA LEU A 102 -1.58 13.92 -7.80
C LEU A 102 -1.17 15.37 -7.52
N ASN A 103 0.08 15.69 -7.88
CA ASN A 103 0.52 17.07 -7.98
C ASN A 103 0.19 17.68 -9.35
N ASP A 104 0.45 18.97 -9.54
CA ASP A 104 0.18 19.70 -10.79
C ASP A 104 0.93 19.14 -12.02
N ALA A 105 2.03 18.43 -11.81
CA ALA A 105 2.78 17.72 -12.86
C ALA A 105 2.27 16.29 -13.10
N ALA A 106 1.10 15.93 -12.56
CA ALA A 106 0.52 14.58 -12.57
C ALA A 106 1.38 13.50 -11.88
N GLY A 107 2.39 13.87 -11.11
CA GLY A 107 3.15 12.95 -10.27
C GLY A 107 2.35 12.50 -9.06
N ILE A 108 2.54 11.27 -8.62
CA ILE A 108 1.82 10.68 -7.50
C ILE A 108 2.35 11.25 -6.18
N ILE A 109 1.54 12.05 -5.49
CA ILE A 109 1.79 12.46 -4.09
C ILE A 109 1.56 11.24 -3.21
N ASP A 110 0.35 10.66 -3.30
CA ASP A 110 -0.01 9.44 -2.57
C ASP A 110 -0.95 8.53 -3.37
N ASP A 111 -0.95 7.25 -3.01
CA ASP A 111 -1.92 6.25 -3.39
C ASP A 111 -2.71 5.85 -2.14
N LEU A 112 -4.02 5.90 -2.23
CA LEU A 112 -4.90 5.80 -1.07
C LEU A 112 -6.18 5.02 -1.38
N ILE A 113 -6.88 4.61 -0.32
CA ILE A 113 -8.24 4.10 -0.43
C ILE A 113 -9.20 5.16 0.10
N VAL A 114 -10.22 5.47 -0.69
CA VAL A 114 -11.35 6.31 -0.28
C VAL A 114 -12.58 5.44 -0.11
N TYR A 115 -13.27 5.57 1.04
CA TYR A 115 -14.55 4.94 1.34
C TYR A 115 -15.64 6.00 1.44
N ARG A 116 -16.80 5.76 0.83
CA ARG A 116 -17.99 6.58 1.04
C ARG A 116 -18.78 6.03 2.24
N ILE A 117 -18.56 6.62 3.41
CA ILE A 117 -19.17 6.16 4.68
C ILE A 117 -20.51 6.83 5.02
N GLY A 118 -21.01 7.67 4.11
CA GLY A 118 -22.32 8.34 4.22
C GLY A 118 -22.59 9.15 2.95
N HIS A 119 -23.81 9.69 2.82
CA HIS A 119 -24.20 10.43 1.60
C HIS A 119 -23.21 11.57 1.27
N THR A 120 -22.75 12.30 2.30
CA THR A 120 -21.82 13.42 2.18
C THR A 120 -20.58 13.23 3.04
N LYS A 121 -20.22 11.98 3.40
CA LYS A 121 -19.13 11.68 4.31
C LYS A 121 -18.23 10.59 3.74
N PHE A 122 -16.93 10.84 3.80
CA PHE A 122 -15.88 9.96 3.24
C PHE A 122 -14.77 9.75 4.26
N LEU A 123 -14.17 8.56 4.21
CA LEU A 123 -12.94 8.21 4.92
C LEU A 123 -11.84 7.98 3.90
N LEU A 124 -10.72 8.68 4.02
CA LEU A 124 -9.50 8.41 3.27
C LEU A 124 -8.51 7.71 4.18
N VAL A 125 -7.96 6.59 3.71
CA VAL A 125 -6.85 5.88 4.36
C VAL A 125 -5.61 6.11 3.53
N VAL A 126 -4.66 6.89 4.07
CA VAL A 126 -3.48 7.41 3.38
C VAL A 126 -2.19 6.80 3.93
N ASN A 127 -1.10 6.83 3.15
CA ASN A 127 0.18 6.28 3.58
C ASN A 127 0.80 7.09 4.73
N ALA A 128 1.34 6.38 5.72
CA ALA A 128 1.91 6.98 6.93
C ALA A 128 2.98 8.06 6.67
N ALA A 129 3.78 7.88 5.62
CA ALA A 129 4.82 8.84 5.24
C ALA A 129 4.27 10.10 4.57
N CYS A 130 3.02 10.07 4.11
CA CYS A 130 2.40 11.14 3.32
C CYS A 130 1.38 11.98 4.11
N VAL A 131 1.01 11.58 5.33
CA VAL A 131 -0.08 12.20 6.13
C VAL A 131 0.00 13.73 6.16
N GLU A 132 1.16 14.30 6.49
CA GLU A 132 1.32 15.75 6.62
C GLU A 132 1.24 16.45 5.25
N GLU A 133 1.84 15.85 4.21
CA GLU A 133 1.84 16.39 2.85
C GLU A 133 0.46 16.31 2.21
N ASP A 134 -0.22 15.17 2.36
CA ASP A 134 -1.57 14.95 1.83
C ASP A 134 -2.58 15.89 2.46
N PHE A 135 -2.53 16.02 3.80
CA PHE A 135 -3.43 16.92 4.50
C PHE A 135 -3.23 18.37 4.05
N ALA A 136 -1.97 18.83 3.97
CA ALA A 136 -1.65 20.19 3.53
C ALA A 136 -2.04 20.41 2.06
N TRP A 137 -1.88 19.41 1.19
CA TRP A 137 -2.29 19.48 -0.21
C TRP A 137 -3.81 19.58 -0.34
N LEU A 138 -4.54 18.73 0.35
CA LEU A 138 -6.01 18.70 0.37
C LEU A 138 -6.57 20.01 0.96
N ASP A 139 -6.02 20.49 2.07
CA ASP A 139 -6.49 21.71 2.72
C ASP A 139 -6.28 22.97 1.85
N ARG A 140 -5.16 23.05 1.14
CA ARG A 140 -4.88 24.14 0.18
C ARG A 140 -5.92 24.25 -0.93
N HIS A 141 -6.47 23.11 -1.37
CA HIS A 141 -7.45 23.02 -2.46
C HIS A 141 -8.88 22.86 -1.96
N ARG A 142 -9.09 23.03 -0.64
CA ARG A 142 -10.38 22.77 -0.01
C ARG A 142 -11.43 23.81 -0.42
N SER A 143 -12.62 23.30 -0.79
CA SER A 143 -13.79 24.15 -1.07
C SER A 143 -14.49 24.58 0.23
N GLU A 144 -15.18 25.71 0.21
CA GLU A 144 -15.85 26.29 1.38
C GLU A 144 -16.89 25.34 2.03
N ASN A 145 -17.59 24.51 1.23
CA ASN A 145 -18.62 23.59 1.72
C ASN A 145 -18.07 22.18 2.06
N VAL A 146 -16.76 22.10 2.37
CA VAL A 146 -16.07 20.86 2.71
C VAL A 146 -15.37 20.99 4.07
N ASN A 147 -15.64 20.06 4.96
CA ASN A 147 -14.90 19.89 6.19
C ASN A 147 -13.86 18.76 5.98
N LEU A 148 -12.61 19.08 6.26
CA LEU A 148 -11.47 18.15 6.24
C LEU A 148 -10.94 18.00 7.66
N GLY A 149 -10.88 16.78 8.18
CA GLY A 149 -10.36 16.50 9.52
C GLY A 149 -9.38 15.34 9.53
N ASP A 150 -8.18 15.54 10.04
CA ASP A 150 -7.25 14.47 10.37
C ASP A 150 -7.70 13.79 11.67
N ARG A 151 -7.97 12.50 11.61
CA ARG A 151 -8.39 11.66 12.72
C ARG A 151 -7.37 10.58 13.06
N SER A 152 -6.24 10.58 12.43
CA SER A 152 -5.21 9.53 12.55
C SER A 152 -4.81 9.24 14.00
N ALA A 153 -4.72 10.27 14.86
CA ALA A 153 -4.37 10.09 16.27
C ALA A 153 -5.46 9.44 17.14
N HIS A 154 -6.71 9.38 16.64
CA HIS A 154 -7.86 8.89 17.41
C HIS A 154 -8.20 7.43 17.07
N PHE A 155 -7.65 6.91 16.01
CA PHE A 155 -7.95 5.57 15.51
C PHE A 155 -6.73 4.66 15.56
N GLY A 156 -6.98 3.37 15.79
CA GLY A 156 -6.10 2.28 15.47
C GLY A 156 -6.63 1.50 14.29
N GLY A 157 -5.79 0.66 13.71
CA GLY A 157 -6.20 -0.22 12.64
C GLY A 157 -5.37 -1.48 12.59
N VAL A 158 -5.99 -2.58 12.18
CA VAL A 158 -5.32 -3.84 11.89
C VAL A 158 -5.76 -4.40 10.54
N ALA A 159 -4.85 -5.06 9.83
CA ALA A 159 -5.16 -5.87 8.67
C ALA A 159 -5.12 -7.35 9.05
N ILE A 160 -6.20 -8.07 8.82
CA ILE A 160 -6.33 -9.51 9.10
C ILE A 160 -6.50 -10.19 7.75
N GLN A 161 -5.51 -10.98 7.35
CA GLN A 161 -5.34 -11.43 5.98
C GLN A 161 -5.04 -12.92 5.91
N GLY A 162 -5.65 -13.63 4.97
CA GLY A 162 -5.41 -15.03 4.72
C GLY A 162 -6.67 -15.79 4.30
N PRO A 163 -6.53 -17.01 3.75
CA PRO A 163 -7.66 -17.79 3.21
C PRO A 163 -8.70 -18.18 4.26
N ARG A 164 -8.35 -18.18 5.54
CA ARG A 164 -9.23 -18.60 6.63
C ARG A 164 -9.86 -17.43 7.42
N VAL A 165 -9.74 -16.19 6.94
CA VAL A 165 -10.30 -15.01 7.63
C VAL A 165 -11.82 -15.12 7.81
N ALA A 166 -12.54 -15.70 6.86
CA ALA A 166 -13.98 -15.91 6.95
C ALA A 166 -14.42 -16.88 8.08
N GLU A 167 -13.49 -17.65 8.64
CA GLU A 167 -13.76 -18.51 9.81
C GLU A 167 -13.74 -17.70 11.13
N LEU A 168 -13.11 -16.51 11.13
CA LEU A 168 -13.03 -15.63 12.30
C LEU A 168 -14.17 -14.62 12.35
N PHE A 169 -14.68 -14.21 11.20
CA PHE A 169 -15.66 -13.13 11.08
C PHE A 169 -16.89 -13.60 10.30
N VAL A 170 -18.02 -13.55 10.95
CA VAL A 170 -19.32 -13.83 10.32
C VAL A 170 -19.80 -12.58 9.57
N ASN A 171 -20.37 -12.77 8.37
CA ASN A 171 -20.95 -11.68 7.57
C ASN A 171 -19.94 -10.59 7.12
N LEU A 172 -18.83 -11.02 6.53
CA LEU A 172 -17.90 -10.08 5.91
C LEU A 172 -18.60 -9.21 4.85
N PRO A 173 -18.27 -7.91 4.77
CA PRO A 173 -18.79 -7.07 3.69
C PRO A 173 -18.35 -7.58 2.31
N ALA A 174 -19.00 -7.12 1.25
CA ALA A 174 -18.54 -7.37 -0.11
C ALA A 174 -17.12 -6.80 -0.32
N ARG A 175 -16.38 -7.31 -1.31
CA ARG A 175 -15.03 -6.78 -1.61
C ARG A 175 -15.10 -5.29 -1.91
N ASN A 176 -14.12 -4.54 -1.40
CA ASN A 176 -14.05 -3.08 -1.47
C ASN A 176 -15.25 -2.36 -0.80
N HIS A 177 -15.88 -2.98 0.18
CA HIS A 177 -16.92 -2.34 1.00
C HIS A 177 -16.45 -2.22 2.44
N ILE A 178 -16.99 -1.21 3.12
CA ILE A 178 -16.81 -0.93 4.53
C ILE A 178 -18.17 -0.91 5.24
N VAL A 179 -18.23 -1.49 6.43
CA VAL A 179 -19.43 -1.49 7.29
C VAL A 179 -19.02 -1.21 8.73
N ASP A 180 -19.87 -0.49 9.43
CA ASP A 180 -19.73 -0.28 10.88
C ASP A 180 -20.49 -1.38 11.62
N VAL A 181 -19.84 -2.00 12.58
CA VAL A 181 -20.42 -3.09 13.40
C VAL A 181 -20.01 -2.96 14.86
N GLU A 182 -20.83 -3.51 15.75
CA GLU A 182 -20.45 -3.71 17.14
C GLU A 182 -19.85 -5.10 17.32
N MET A 183 -18.64 -5.16 17.88
CA MET A 183 -17.92 -6.40 18.16
C MET A 183 -17.37 -6.39 19.58
N GLU A 184 -17.82 -7.31 20.43
CA GLU A 184 -17.37 -7.44 21.83
C GLU A 184 -17.45 -6.09 22.59
N GLY A 185 -18.50 -5.30 22.37
CA GLY A 185 -18.69 -3.98 22.97
C GLY A 185 -17.80 -2.87 22.40
N MET A 186 -17.11 -3.12 21.29
CA MET A 186 -16.32 -2.14 20.56
C MET A 186 -17.02 -1.78 19.25
N SER A 187 -17.14 -0.49 18.97
CA SER A 187 -17.61 0.00 17.66
C SER A 187 -16.43 -0.03 16.68
N VAL A 188 -16.53 -0.80 15.62
CA VAL A 188 -15.48 -0.99 14.63
C VAL A 188 -16.00 -0.83 13.21
N SER A 189 -15.15 -0.32 12.33
CA SER A 189 -15.40 -0.29 10.88
C SER A 189 -14.61 -1.41 10.21
N ILE A 190 -15.28 -2.34 9.54
CA ILE A 190 -14.67 -3.46 8.83
C ILE A 190 -14.70 -3.19 7.33
N ALA A 191 -13.54 -3.09 6.71
CA ALA A 191 -13.37 -2.97 5.26
C ALA A 191 -12.82 -4.27 4.68
N ARG A 192 -13.44 -4.83 3.61
CA ARG A 192 -12.90 -6.01 2.93
C ARG A 192 -11.90 -5.61 1.86
N THR A 193 -10.75 -5.22 2.34
CA THR A 193 -9.58 -4.77 1.60
C THR A 193 -8.32 -5.42 2.17
N GLY A 194 -7.17 -5.21 1.50
CA GLY A 194 -5.89 -5.73 1.97
C GLY A 194 -4.77 -5.51 0.98
N TYR A 195 -3.55 -5.85 1.41
CA TYR A 195 -2.30 -5.59 0.69
C TYR A 195 -1.45 -6.86 0.51
N THR A 196 -2.08 -8.03 0.51
CA THR A 196 -1.39 -9.34 0.49
C THR A 196 -1.72 -10.21 -0.71
N GLY A 197 -2.84 -9.91 -1.39
CA GLY A 197 -3.39 -10.76 -2.44
C GLY A 197 -4.24 -11.93 -1.94
N GLU A 198 -4.24 -12.18 -0.63
CA GLU A 198 -5.19 -13.10 0.00
C GLU A 198 -6.51 -12.37 0.30
N ASP A 199 -7.54 -13.13 0.61
CA ASP A 199 -8.76 -12.56 1.17
C ASP A 199 -8.48 -12.00 2.56
N GLY A 200 -9.23 -10.97 2.97
CA GLY A 200 -8.98 -10.36 4.25
C GLY A 200 -9.77 -9.09 4.47
N ILE A 201 -9.57 -8.54 5.65
CA ILE A 201 -10.19 -7.31 6.10
C ILE A 201 -9.16 -6.37 6.70
N GLU A 202 -9.48 -5.10 6.65
CA GLU A 202 -8.86 -4.04 7.45
C GLU A 202 -9.92 -3.53 8.42
N VAL A 203 -9.57 -3.46 9.69
CA VAL A 203 -10.50 -3.07 10.75
C VAL A 203 -9.98 -1.81 11.41
N PHE A 204 -10.82 -0.79 11.48
CA PHE A 204 -10.53 0.48 12.11
C PHE A 204 -11.39 0.63 13.37
N PHE A 205 -10.78 1.09 14.44
CA PHE A 205 -11.39 1.22 15.77
C PHE A 205 -10.80 2.41 16.52
N SER A 206 -11.45 2.80 17.64
CA SER A 206 -10.88 3.81 18.52
C SER A 206 -9.53 3.35 19.07
N ALA A 207 -8.52 4.24 19.09
CA ALA A 207 -7.17 3.91 19.58
C ALA A 207 -7.17 3.28 21.00
N LYS A 208 -8.14 3.65 21.84
CA LYS A 208 -8.32 3.07 23.20
C LYS A 208 -8.66 1.57 23.18
N ASP A 209 -9.30 1.09 22.12
CA ASP A 209 -9.77 -0.29 21.97
C ASP A 209 -8.73 -1.21 21.31
N ALA A 210 -7.60 -0.66 20.84
CA ALA A 210 -6.62 -1.35 20.04
C ALA A 210 -6.07 -2.63 20.70
N VAL A 211 -5.65 -2.55 21.97
CA VAL A 211 -5.07 -3.70 22.69
C VAL A 211 -6.12 -4.78 22.91
N ASN A 212 -7.35 -4.37 23.27
CA ASN A 212 -8.45 -5.33 23.47
C ASN A 212 -8.81 -6.03 22.16
N PHE A 213 -8.96 -5.28 21.06
CA PHE A 213 -9.26 -5.83 19.75
C PHE A 213 -8.17 -6.80 19.27
N TRP A 214 -6.91 -6.40 19.36
CA TRP A 214 -5.75 -7.22 18.97
C TRP A 214 -5.72 -8.55 19.72
N ASN A 215 -5.85 -8.52 21.03
CA ASN A 215 -5.81 -9.72 21.86
C ASN A 215 -7.02 -10.63 21.64
N THR A 216 -8.22 -10.05 21.48
CA THR A 216 -9.46 -10.79 21.17
C THR A 216 -9.32 -11.56 19.84
N VAL A 217 -8.79 -10.91 18.79
CA VAL A 217 -8.62 -11.56 17.49
C VAL A 217 -7.56 -12.67 17.55
N LEU A 218 -6.45 -12.45 18.23
CA LEU A 218 -5.41 -13.47 18.40
C LEU A 218 -5.91 -14.68 19.18
N GLU A 219 -6.72 -14.49 20.22
CA GLU A 219 -7.28 -15.60 20.98
C GLU A 219 -8.33 -16.38 20.15
N LYS A 220 -9.24 -15.68 19.48
CA LYS A 220 -10.22 -16.31 18.58
C LYS A 220 -9.58 -17.08 17.42
N GLY A 221 -8.47 -16.58 16.91
CA GLY A 221 -7.75 -17.19 15.78
C GLY A 221 -6.74 -18.26 16.17
N LYS A 222 -6.57 -18.57 17.45
CA LYS A 222 -5.55 -19.50 17.94
C LYS A 222 -5.61 -20.88 17.29
N ASP A 223 -6.78 -21.48 17.23
CA ASP A 223 -6.99 -22.80 16.61
C ASP A 223 -6.87 -22.78 15.09
N LEU A 224 -6.96 -21.60 14.48
CA LEU A 224 -6.69 -21.40 13.06
C LEU A 224 -5.20 -21.18 12.78
N GLY A 225 -4.38 -21.06 13.82
CA GLY A 225 -2.95 -20.76 13.70
C GLY A 225 -2.66 -19.32 13.27
N ILE A 226 -3.50 -18.36 13.68
CA ILE A 226 -3.26 -16.94 13.42
C ILE A 226 -1.89 -16.48 13.97
N LYS A 227 -1.16 -15.70 13.18
CA LYS A 227 0.12 -15.14 13.62
C LYS A 227 0.13 -13.61 13.53
N PRO A 228 0.72 -12.93 14.53
CA PRO A 228 1.12 -11.55 14.35
C PRO A 228 2.21 -11.48 13.28
N CYS A 229 2.10 -10.54 12.37
CA CYS A 229 2.98 -10.37 11.23
C CYS A 229 3.53 -8.95 11.17
N GLY A 230 4.82 -8.83 10.85
CA GLY A 230 5.49 -7.55 10.75
C GLY A 230 5.64 -7.04 9.31
N LEU A 231 6.28 -5.87 9.19
CA LEU A 231 6.52 -5.20 7.90
C LEU A 231 7.31 -6.05 6.92
N GLY A 232 8.18 -6.97 7.40
CA GLY A 232 8.94 -7.86 6.54
C GLY A 232 8.05 -8.82 5.75
N ALA A 233 7.08 -9.45 6.43
CA ALA A 233 6.08 -10.29 5.76
C ALA A 233 5.16 -9.47 4.85
N ARG A 234 4.70 -8.27 5.32
CA ARG A 234 3.91 -7.35 4.52
C ARG A 234 4.60 -7.00 3.20
N ASP A 235 5.90 -6.69 3.22
CA ASP A 235 6.65 -6.33 2.02
C ASP A 235 6.84 -7.52 1.05
N THR A 236 7.13 -8.71 1.55
CA THR A 236 7.25 -9.89 0.67
C THR A 236 5.91 -10.27 0.04
N LEU A 237 4.81 -10.20 0.78
CA LEU A 237 3.45 -10.52 0.30
C LEU A 237 3.00 -9.53 -0.79
N ARG A 238 3.09 -8.20 -0.53
CA ARG A 238 2.68 -7.19 -1.48
C ARG A 238 3.48 -7.26 -2.79
N LEU A 239 4.79 -7.52 -2.69
CA LEU A 239 5.67 -7.55 -3.86
C LEU A 239 5.40 -8.76 -4.76
N GLU A 240 5.03 -9.91 -4.20
CA GLU A 240 4.57 -11.07 -4.97
C GLU A 240 3.31 -10.75 -5.80
N MET A 241 2.47 -9.85 -5.31
CA MET A 241 1.28 -9.36 -6.01
C MET A 241 1.58 -8.16 -6.93
N CYS A 242 2.80 -7.64 -6.91
CA CYS A 242 3.19 -6.42 -7.61
C CYS A 242 2.38 -5.19 -7.16
N TYR A 243 1.96 -5.17 -5.89
CA TYR A 243 1.37 -3.98 -5.30
C TYR A 243 2.47 -2.95 -5.01
N PRO A 244 2.35 -1.72 -5.49
CA PRO A 244 3.39 -0.72 -5.32
C PRO A 244 3.49 -0.23 -3.89
N LEU A 245 4.67 0.24 -3.51
CA LEU A 245 4.93 0.92 -2.25
C LEU A 245 5.21 2.40 -2.54
N ASN A 246 4.43 3.30 -1.93
CA ASN A 246 4.67 4.73 -2.02
C ASN A 246 6.04 5.09 -1.44
N GLY A 247 6.74 6.01 -2.09
CA GLY A 247 8.11 6.39 -1.75
C GLY A 247 9.19 5.48 -2.35
N SER A 248 8.82 4.26 -2.82
CA SER A 248 9.72 3.35 -3.54
C SER A 248 9.29 3.17 -4.99
N ASP A 249 8.11 2.60 -5.22
CA ASP A 249 7.58 2.30 -6.55
C ASP A 249 6.77 3.46 -7.12
N LEU A 250 6.16 4.27 -6.26
CA LEU A 250 5.43 5.47 -6.62
C LEU A 250 6.14 6.71 -6.07
N SER A 251 6.02 7.82 -6.78
CA SER A 251 6.66 9.08 -6.35
C SER A 251 6.06 10.30 -7.06
N PRO A 252 6.27 11.53 -6.53
CA PRO A 252 5.85 12.77 -7.19
C PRO A 252 6.50 13.05 -8.56
N LYS A 253 7.42 12.22 -9.01
CA LYS A 253 8.09 12.35 -10.33
C LYS A 253 7.53 11.42 -11.39
N ARG A 254 6.63 10.51 -11.02
CA ARG A 254 6.06 9.48 -11.88
C ARG A 254 4.53 9.48 -11.79
N ASN A 255 3.89 9.27 -12.90
CA ASN A 255 2.44 9.28 -12.97
C ASN A 255 1.84 7.85 -12.97
N PRO A 256 0.52 7.69 -12.73
CA PRO A 256 -0.13 6.39 -12.71
C PRO A 256 -0.02 5.59 -14.01
N ILE A 257 0.10 6.24 -15.17
CA ILE A 257 0.23 5.55 -16.47
C ILE A 257 1.62 4.89 -16.57
N GLU A 258 2.67 5.60 -16.18
CA GLU A 258 4.04 5.08 -16.10
C GLU A 258 4.16 3.93 -15.08
N ALA A 259 3.42 4.03 -13.97
CA ALA A 259 3.35 2.96 -12.95
C ALA A 259 2.57 1.72 -13.42
N GLY A 260 1.92 1.79 -14.60
CA GLY A 260 1.06 0.71 -15.11
C GLY A 260 -0.21 0.52 -14.28
N LEU A 261 -0.72 1.61 -13.68
CA LEU A 261 -1.88 1.68 -12.79
C LEU A 261 -2.99 2.58 -13.37
N GLY A 262 -2.92 2.87 -14.67
CA GLY A 262 -3.92 3.70 -15.35
C GLY A 262 -5.35 3.16 -15.27
N PHE A 263 -5.53 1.89 -14.87
CA PHE A 263 -6.84 1.30 -14.59
C PHE A 263 -7.58 2.00 -13.44
N PHE A 264 -6.85 2.56 -12.49
CA PHE A 264 -7.40 3.30 -11.35
C PHE A 264 -7.55 4.81 -11.60
N VAL A 265 -7.48 5.22 -12.89
CA VAL A 265 -7.63 6.60 -13.33
C VAL A 265 -8.82 6.71 -14.25
N ASP A 266 -9.86 7.43 -13.85
CA ASP A 266 -11.02 7.71 -14.67
C ASP A 266 -10.80 8.97 -15.53
N LEU A 267 -10.20 8.80 -16.71
CA LEU A 267 -9.96 9.90 -17.66
C LEU A 267 -11.25 10.43 -18.32
N THR A 268 -12.40 9.78 -18.11
CA THR A 268 -13.70 10.28 -18.61
C THR A 268 -14.28 11.38 -17.78
N LYS A 269 -13.77 11.58 -16.55
CA LYS A 269 -14.15 12.71 -15.69
C LYS A 269 -13.83 14.05 -16.38
N PRO A 270 -14.65 15.07 -16.18
CA PRO A 270 -14.45 16.36 -16.85
C PRO A 270 -13.16 17.05 -16.41
N ASN A 271 -12.81 16.94 -15.14
CA ASN A 271 -11.61 17.56 -14.57
C ASN A 271 -11.11 16.84 -13.30
N PHE A 272 -9.80 16.81 -13.10
CA PHE A 272 -9.08 16.56 -11.85
C PHE A 272 -7.61 17.00 -12.02
N ILE A 273 -6.91 17.21 -10.90
CA ILE A 273 -5.51 17.66 -10.93
C ILE A 273 -4.64 16.67 -11.72
N GLY A 274 -3.93 17.15 -12.73
CA GLY A 274 -3.03 16.32 -13.57
C GLY A 274 -3.69 15.61 -14.75
N ARG A 275 -5.02 15.70 -14.95
CA ARG A 275 -5.77 14.98 -15.99
C ARG A 275 -5.19 15.13 -17.39
N ASP A 276 -4.95 16.36 -17.84
CA ASP A 276 -4.50 16.63 -19.22
C ASP A 276 -3.11 16.08 -19.52
N ILE A 277 -2.25 16.06 -18.49
CA ILE A 277 -0.92 15.42 -18.60
C ILE A 277 -1.08 13.89 -18.73
N LEU A 278 -1.99 13.29 -17.96
CA LEU A 278 -2.26 11.85 -18.05
C LEU A 278 -2.86 11.47 -19.41
N LEU A 279 -3.76 12.29 -19.98
CA LEU A 279 -4.28 12.09 -21.33
C LEU A 279 -3.15 12.08 -22.36
N LYS A 280 -2.29 13.10 -22.34
CA LYS A 280 -1.11 13.19 -23.22
C LYS A 280 -0.17 11.99 -23.03
N THR A 281 0.05 11.55 -21.78
CA THR A 281 0.89 10.37 -21.50
C THR A 281 0.27 9.10 -22.06
N LYS A 282 -1.06 8.96 -21.99
CA LYS A 282 -1.78 7.81 -22.55
C LYS A 282 -1.73 7.80 -24.08
N GLU A 283 -1.89 8.94 -24.72
CA GLU A 283 -1.86 9.10 -26.19
C GLU A 283 -0.48 8.85 -26.79
N ASN A 284 0.56 9.47 -26.19
CA ASN A 284 1.93 9.39 -26.71
C ASN A 284 2.69 8.15 -26.21
N GLY A 285 2.15 7.42 -25.23
CA GLY A 285 2.83 6.37 -24.49
C GLY A 285 3.77 6.92 -23.41
N PRO A 286 3.96 6.19 -22.31
CA PRO A 286 4.86 6.57 -21.22
C PRO A 286 6.33 6.43 -21.65
N ARG A 287 7.22 7.24 -21.08
CA ARG A 287 8.67 7.18 -21.33
C ARG A 287 9.32 5.96 -20.67
N GLU A 288 8.83 5.58 -19.50
CA GLU A 288 9.25 4.42 -18.73
C GLU A 288 8.03 3.69 -18.16
N LYS A 289 8.20 2.44 -17.78
CA LYS A 289 7.12 1.62 -17.21
C LYS A 289 7.63 0.88 -15.97
N LEU A 290 6.80 0.85 -14.92
CA LEU A 290 7.00 -0.02 -13.77
C LEU A 290 6.61 -1.46 -14.13
N VAL A 291 7.59 -2.33 -14.19
CA VAL A 291 7.40 -3.74 -14.53
C VAL A 291 7.93 -4.65 -13.44
N PRO A 292 7.28 -5.79 -13.18
CA PRO A 292 7.82 -6.82 -12.32
C PRO A 292 8.86 -7.65 -13.06
N PHE A 293 9.81 -8.19 -12.31
CA PHE A 293 10.80 -9.11 -12.82
C PHE A 293 11.09 -10.24 -11.84
N LYS A 294 11.57 -11.36 -12.39
CA LYS A 294 12.03 -12.54 -11.65
C LYS A 294 13.48 -12.81 -12.00
N MET A 295 14.33 -12.97 -10.97
CA MET A 295 15.73 -13.35 -11.14
C MET A 295 15.83 -14.76 -11.73
N GLN A 296 16.87 -15.05 -12.50
CA GLN A 296 17.18 -16.36 -13.01
C GLN A 296 18.33 -17.00 -12.24
N GLY A 297 18.13 -18.23 -11.79
CA GLY A 297 19.14 -18.93 -11.00
C GLY A 297 19.23 -18.47 -9.54
N LYS A 298 20.15 -19.08 -8.80
CA LYS A 298 20.48 -18.71 -7.42
C LYS A 298 21.39 -17.49 -7.42
N GLY A 299 21.08 -16.50 -6.60
CA GLY A 299 21.86 -15.26 -6.47
C GLY A 299 21.37 -14.41 -5.30
N PRO A 300 22.04 -13.29 -5.03
CA PRO A 300 21.59 -12.35 -4.00
C PRO A 300 20.24 -11.76 -4.41
N PRO A 301 19.34 -11.49 -3.44
CA PRO A 301 18.04 -10.88 -3.74
C PRO A 301 18.23 -9.46 -4.30
N PRO A 302 17.39 -9.05 -5.26
CA PRO A 302 17.40 -7.69 -5.75
C PRO A 302 17.00 -6.71 -4.64
N ARG A 303 17.48 -5.45 -4.73
CA ARG A 303 17.19 -4.38 -3.79
C ARG A 303 16.95 -3.07 -4.54
N PRO A 304 16.24 -2.10 -3.92
CA PRO A 304 16.09 -0.76 -4.50
C PRO A 304 17.42 -0.15 -4.93
N HIS A 305 17.38 0.66 -5.98
CA HIS A 305 18.48 1.40 -6.59
C HIS A 305 19.51 0.56 -7.36
N TYR A 306 19.29 -0.75 -7.51
CA TYR A 306 20.10 -1.54 -8.43
C TYR A 306 19.80 -1.17 -9.88
N SER A 307 20.84 -1.02 -10.68
CA SER A 307 20.71 -0.68 -12.10
C SER A 307 20.23 -1.88 -12.91
N VAL A 308 19.36 -1.61 -13.88
CA VAL A 308 18.85 -2.60 -14.84
C VAL A 308 19.50 -2.38 -16.19
N PHE A 309 20.00 -3.45 -16.79
CA PHE A 309 20.68 -3.44 -18.10
C PHE A 309 20.01 -4.37 -19.10
N GLU A 310 20.14 -4.05 -20.37
CA GLU A 310 19.87 -4.93 -21.51
C GLU A 310 20.99 -4.75 -22.54
N ASN A 311 21.63 -5.84 -22.97
CA ASN A 311 22.76 -5.82 -23.92
C ASN A 311 23.87 -4.82 -23.53
N GLY A 312 24.19 -4.75 -22.24
CA GLY A 312 25.23 -3.87 -21.70
C GLY A 312 24.83 -2.40 -21.51
N LYS A 313 23.66 -1.97 -21.97
CA LYS A 313 23.17 -0.60 -21.81
C LYS A 313 22.26 -0.50 -20.59
N ARG A 314 22.42 0.53 -19.76
CA ARG A 314 21.51 0.82 -18.65
C ARG A 314 20.15 1.28 -19.20
N ILE A 315 19.11 0.57 -18.82
CA ILE A 315 17.74 0.81 -19.27
C ILE A 315 16.77 1.19 -18.15
N GLY A 316 17.17 1.04 -16.88
CA GLY A 316 16.27 1.31 -15.76
C GLY A 316 16.91 1.16 -14.39
N GLU A 317 16.04 1.11 -13.36
CA GLU A 317 16.42 1.00 -11.95
C GLU A 317 15.37 0.20 -11.18
N VAL A 318 15.83 -0.68 -10.29
CA VAL A 318 14.97 -1.42 -9.36
C VAL A 318 14.41 -0.47 -8.31
N THR A 319 13.11 -0.55 -8.07
CA THR A 319 12.40 0.23 -7.03
C THR A 319 12.06 -0.60 -5.80
N SER A 320 11.75 -1.87 -6.01
CA SER A 320 11.48 -2.84 -4.94
C SER A 320 12.06 -4.20 -5.28
N GLY A 321 12.55 -4.93 -4.28
CA GLY A 321 13.09 -6.25 -4.52
C GLY A 321 13.32 -7.06 -3.24
N THR A 322 13.04 -8.36 -3.32
CA THR A 322 13.16 -9.30 -2.19
C THR A 322 13.42 -10.73 -2.68
N GLN A 323 13.73 -11.61 -1.73
CA GLN A 323 13.57 -13.05 -1.93
C GLN A 323 12.12 -13.42 -1.61
N SER A 324 11.38 -13.92 -2.59
CA SER A 324 9.99 -14.36 -2.41
C SER A 324 9.94 -15.68 -1.64
N PRO A 325 9.23 -15.74 -0.49
CA PRO A 325 9.05 -16.99 0.25
C PRO A 325 8.15 -18.00 -0.47
N SER A 326 7.15 -17.54 -1.24
CA SER A 326 6.25 -18.45 -1.98
C SER A 326 6.91 -19.04 -3.23
N LEU A 327 7.72 -18.24 -3.94
CA LEU A 327 8.30 -18.62 -5.22
C LEU A 327 9.73 -19.18 -5.09
N ASN A 328 10.38 -18.94 -3.96
CA ASN A 328 11.77 -19.30 -3.71
C ASN A 328 12.78 -18.64 -4.70
N TRP A 329 12.43 -17.48 -5.25
CA TRP A 329 13.19 -16.72 -6.23
C TRP A 329 13.38 -15.27 -5.78
N GLY A 330 14.47 -14.64 -6.25
CA GLY A 330 14.60 -13.20 -6.21
C GLY A 330 13.55 -12.57 -7.14
N VAL A 331 12.75 -11.64 -6.62
CA VAL A 331 11.70 -10.92 -7.36
C VAL A 331 11.77 -9.44 -7.08
N GLY A 332 11.29 -8.62 -8.01
CA GLY A 332 11.27 -7.18 -7.81
C GLY A 332 10.39 -6.45 -8.81
N MET A 333 10.34 -5.14 -8.63
CA MET A 333 9.80 -4.18 -9.58
C MET A 333 10.87 -3.17 -9.98
N ALA A 334 10.80 -2.70 -11.21
CA ALA A 334 11.76 -1.74 -11.75
C ALA A 334 11.07 -0.80 -12.74
N TYR A 335 11.48 0.47 -12.74
CA TYR A 335 11.19 1.35 -13.87
C TYR A 335 12.19 1.09 -14.99
N ILE A 336 11.65 0.80 -16.17
CA ILE A 336 12.42 0.48 -17.36
C ILE A 336 11.93 1.38 -18.49
N LYS A 337 12.84 1.90 -19.32
CA LYS A 337 12.51 2.66 -20.53
C LYS A 337 11.51 1.88 -21.38
N ALA A 338 10.42 2.52 -21.79
CA ALA A 338 9.26 1.88 -22.39
C ALA A 338 9.55 0.90 -23.56
N PRO A 339 10.49 1.17 -24.50
CA PRO A 339 10.81 0.22 -25.57
C PRO A 339 11.34 -1.13 -25.07
N HIS A 340 11.96 -1.16 -23.88
CA HIS A 340 12.56 -2.35 -23.27
C HIS A 340 11.63 -3.07 -22.27
N ALA A 341 10.49 -2.47 -21.93
CA ALA A 341 9.57 -2.93 -20.87
C ALA A 341 8.55 -3.98 -21.38
N LYS A 342 8.99 -4.95 -22.18
CA LYS A 342 8.11 -6.01 -22.73
C LYS A 342 8.21 -7.26 -21.86
N ILE A 343 7.07 -7.90 -21.60
CA ILE A 343 7.01 -9.19 -20.90
C ILE A 343 7.82 -10.22 -21.67
N GLY A 344 8.62 -11.01 -20.95
CA GLY A 344 9.54 -12.01 -21.50
C GLY A 344 10.93 -11.48 -21.86
N ASN A 345 11.15 -10.15 -21.91
CA ASN A 345 12.48 -9.60 -22.16
C ASN A 345 13.47 -10.04 -21.08
N LYS A 346 14.68 -10.41 -21.54
CA LYS A 346 15.80 -10.75 -20.69
C LYS A 346 16.54 -9.47 -20.33
N ILE A 347 16.78 -9.29 -19.05
CA ILE A 347 17.47 -8.14 -18.47
C ILE A 347 18.54 -8.62 -17.48
N ASP A 348 19.47 -7.75 -17.14
CA ASP A 348 20.46 -8.00 -16.09
C ASP A 348 20.24 -7.00 -14.95
N ILE A 349 20.28 -7.48 -13.72
CA ILE A 349 20.29 -6.64 -12.51
C ILE A 349 21.73 -6.56 -12.00
N GLU A 350 22.27 -5.36 -11.90
CA GLU A 350 23.63 -5.16 -11.37
C GLU A 350 23.60 -5.12 -9.85
N ILE A 351 24.23 -6.11 -9.22
CA ILE A 351 24.33 -6.26 -7.78
C ILE A 351 25.82 -6.26 -7.41
N ARG A 352 26.27 -5.25 -6.68
CA ARG A 352 27.66 -5.12 -6.25
C ARG A 352 28.69 -5.25 -7.42
N GLY A 353 28.37 -4.64 -8.56
CA GLY A 353 29.22 -4.64 -9.74
C GLY A 353 29.16 -5.93 -10.60
N GLN A 354 28.33 -6.90 -10.22
CA GLN A 354 28.10 -8.11 -11.01
C GLN A 354 26.67 -8.10 -11.60
N LYS A 355 26.53 -8.60 -12.82
CA LYS A 355 25.25 -8.70 -13.50
C LYS A 355 24.62 -10.07 -13.30
N PHE A 356 23.37 -10.07 -12.85
CA PHE A 356 22.58 -11.27 -12.62
C PHE A 356 21.38 -11.27 -13.57
N PRO A 357 21.16 -12.35 -14.33
CA PRO A 357 20.08 -12.41 -15.30
C PRO A 357 18.71 -12.45 -14.62
N ALA A 358 17.76 -11.75 -15.23
CA ALA A 358 16.37 -11.70 -14.82
C ALA A 358 15.45 -11.64 -16.06
N THR A 359 14.16 -11.87 -15.85
CA THR A 359 13.15 -11.78 -16.91
C THR A 359 12.03 -10.87 -16.44
N ILE A 360 11.55 -10.01 -17.33
CA ILE A 360 10.34 -9.21 -17.08
C ILE A 360 9.13 -10.14 -17.15
N GLU A 361 8.33 -10.12 -16.08
CA GLU A 361 7.19 -11.03 -15.90
C GLU A 361 5.84 -10.30 -16.03
N LYS A 362 4.76 -11.07 -16.07
CA LYS A 362 3.38 -10.56 -15.99
C LYS A 362 2.98 -10.40 -14.52
N LYS A 363 2.23 -9.32 -14.20
CA LYS A 363 1.57 -9.15 -12.89
C LYS A 363 0.38 -10.12 -12.74
N PRO A 364 0.14 -10.70 -11.56
CA PRO A 364 1.03 -10.79 -10.41
C PRO A 364 2.13 -11.85 -10.64
N LEU A 365 3.22 -11.78 -9.83
CA LEU A 365 4.30 -12.77 -9.84
C LEU A 365 3.86 -14.09 -9.19
N TYR A 366 3.14 -14.00 -8.08
CA TYR A 366 2.54 -15.14 -7.38
C TYR A 366 1.10 -15.35 -7.85
N LYS A 367 0.77 -16.58 -8.16
CA LYS A 367 -0.61 -17.02 -8.43
C LYS A 367 -0.94 -18.12 -7.46
N LYS A 368 -2.07 -17.97 -6.79
CA LYS A 368 -2.63 -19.05 -5.98
C LYS A 368 -2.99 -20.22 -6.89
N SER A 369 -2.49 -21.41 -6.57
CA SER A 369 -2.83 -22.67 -7.24
C SER A 369 -4.26 -23.10 -6.91
#